data_c2d9ced4970b8efe535f173b2c98f798
#
_entry.id   c2d9ced4970b8efe535f173b2c98f798
#
_cell.length_a   1.000
_cell.length_b   1.000
_cell.length_c   1.000
_cell.angle_alpha   90.00
_cell.angle_beta   90.00
_cell.angle_gamma   90.00
#
_symmetry.space_group_name_H-M   'P 1'
#
loop_
_entity.id
_entity.type
_entity.pdbx_description
1 polymer ?
#
loop_
_entity_poly.entity_id
_entity_poly.type
_entity_poly.pdbx_seq_one_letter_code
_entity_poly.pdbx_strand_id
1 'polypeptide(L)'
;QLRFDAQLGYEVLLITLHAGCIHNSYAHEQGVIEDILMIDGEIEVQVKGVWQAVTTSKPLRFVADQIHSYRNTSNQAAKFYNIVHYPQSREDE
;
A
#
# COMPACT_ATOMS: atom_id res chain seq x y z
N GLN A 1 -2.01 -7.44 10.09
CA GLN A 1 -1.60 -8.40 9.05
C GLN A 1 -2.63 -9.51 8.95
N LEU A 2 -3.29 -9.63 7.80
CA LEU A 2 -4.27 -10.66 7.56
C LEU A 2 -3.64 -11.94 7.06
N ARG A 3 -2.62 -11.82 6.24
CA ARG A 3 -1.98 -12.99 5.64
C ARG A 3 -0.58 -12.65 5.20
N PHE A 4 0.32 -13.58 5.47
CA PHE A 4 1.68 -13.55 4.94
C PHE A 4 1.99 -14.94 4.40
N ASP A 5 2.47 -14.99 3.17
CA ASP A 5 2.84 -16.24 2.52
C ASP A 5 4.28 -16.15 2.05
N ALA A 6 5.18 -16.81 2.79
CA ALA A 6 6.60 -16.75 2.51
C ALA A 6 6.96 -17.41 1.17
N GLN A 7 6.22 -18.44 0.78
CA GLN A 7 6.48 -19.13 -0.49
C GLN A 7 6.05 -18.30 -1.67
N LEU A 8 4.90 -17.63 -1.56
CA LEU A 8 4.39 -16.81 -2.63
C LEU A 8 4.91 -15.38 -2.57
N GLY A 9 5.54 -15.00 -1.44
CA GLY A 9 6.19 -13.71 -1.31
C GLY A 9 5.23 -12.53 -1.23
N TYR A 10 4.12 -12.69 -0.51
CA TYR A 10 3.20 -11.56 -0.33
C TYR A 10 2.67 -11.50 1.10
N GLU A 11 2.15 -10.33 1.43
CA GLU A 11 1.56 -10.03 2.72
C GLU A 11 0.31 -9.22 2.49
N VAL A 12 -0.78 -9.55 3.18
CA VAL A 12 -2.04 -8.81 3.07
C VAL A 12 -2.35 -8.16 4.41
N LEU A 13 -2.51 -6.84 4.37
CA LEU A 13 -2.81 -6.03 5.55
C LEU A 13 -4.18 -5.38 5.36
N LEU A 14 -5.00 -5.42 6.41
CA LEU A 14 -6.23 -4.63 6.44
C LEU A 14 -5.94 -3.39 7.27
N ILE A 15 -6.11 -2.23 6.67
CA ILE A 15 -5.72 -0.95 7.26
C ILE A 15 -6.92 -0.04 7.38
N THR A 16 -7.03 0.62 8.52
CA THR A 16 -7.94 1.74 8.72
C THR A 16 -7.11 2.99 8.87
N LEU A 17 -7.35 3.97 8.02
CA LEU A 17 -6.68 5.26 8.10
C LEU A 17 -7.74 6.30 8.52
N HIS A 18 -7.59 6.81 9.73
CA HIS A 18 -8.57 7.72 10.30
C HIS A 18 -8.55 9.07 9.59
N ALA A 19 -9.66 9.81 9.74
CA ALA A 19 -9.83 11.13 9.14
C ALA A 19 -8.66 12.04 9.53
N GLY A 20 -8.11 12.73 8.54
CA GLY A 20 -7.04 13.69 8.75
C GLY A 20 -5.67 13.10 9.03
N CYS A 21 -5.54 11.78 9.03
CA CYS A 21 -4.26 11.14 9.34
C CYS A 21 -3.38 11.00 8.09
N ILE A 22 -2.09 11.04 8.35
CA ILE A 22 -1.06 10.77 7.35
C ILE A 22 -0.10 9.73 7.94
N HIS A 23 0.30 8.79 7.10
CA HIS A 23 1.27 7.77 7.46
C HIS A 23 2.39 7.79 6.43
N ASN A 24 3.61 7.98 6.92
CA ASN A 24 4.79 7.97 6.08
C ASN A 24 5.48 6.61 6.21
N SER A 25 5.72 5.96 5.09
CA SER A 25 6.39 4.66 5.07
C SER A 25 7.81 4.80 4.55
N TYR A 26 8.69 4.00 5.11
CA TYR A 26 10.04 3.88 4.59
C TYR A 26 10.03 3.05 3.31
N ALA A 27 11.07 3.24 2.51
CA ALA A 27 11.26 2.44 1.31
C ALA A 27 11.45 0.97 1.69
N HIS A 28 10.80 0.09 0.93
CA HIS A 28 11.05 -1.34 1.00
C HIS A 28 12.27 -1.71 0.16
N GLU A 29 12.61 -2.99 0.16
CA GLU A 29 13.66 -3.50 -0.71
C GLU A 29 13.31 -3.27 -2.17
N GLN A 30 14.34 -3.26 -3.00
CA GLN A 30 14.16 -3.12 -4.44
C GLN A 30 13.25 -4.23 -4.97
N GLY A 31 12.30 -3.84 -5.80
CA GLY A 31 11.37 -4.77 -6.43
C GLY A 31 10.10 -5.05 -5.65
N VAL A 32 9.95 -4.50 -4.45
CA VAL A 32 8.71 -4.64 -3.68
C VAL A 32 7.61 -3.82 -4.36
N ILE A 33 6.45 -4.44 -4.53
CA ILE A 33 5.28 -3.81 -5.14
C ILE A 33 4.14 -3.83 -4.13
N GLU A 34 3.40 -2.72 -4.07
CA GLU A 34 2.19 -2.65 -3.24
C GLU A 34 0.96 -2.43 -4.10
N ASP A 35 -0.12 -3.09 -3.71
CA ASP A 35 -1.46 -2.86 -4.24
C ASP A 35 -2.33 -2.30 -3.12
N ILE A 36 -3.04 -1.22 -3.43
CA ILE A 36 -4.00 -0.62 -2.51
C ILE A 36 -5.40 -0.80 -3.11
N LEU A 37 -6.25 -1.51 -2.36
CA LEU A 37 -7.62 -1.81 -2.77
C LEU A 37 -8.57 -1.26 -1.72
N MET A 38 -9.31 -0.20 -2.07
CA MET A 38 -10.23 0.42 -1.13
C MET A 38 -11.45 -0.44 -0.88
N ILE A 39 -11.81 -0.57 0.40
CA ILE A 39 -13.05 -1.21 0.83
C ILE A 39 -14.10 -0.12 1.08
N ASP A 40 -13.69 0.94 1.76
CA ASP A 40 -14.60 2.02 2.15
C ASP A 40 -13.83 3.33 2.19
N GLY A 41 -14.42 4.36 1.61
CA GLY A 41 -13.81 5.68 1.55
C GLY A 41 -12.74 5.79 0.48
N GLU A 42 -11.93 6.83 0.58
CA GLU A 42 -10.85 7.07 -0.35
C GLU A 42 -9.65 7.66 0.39
N ILE A 43 -8.48 7.46 -0.17
CA ILE A 43 -7.24 8.02 0.37
C ILE A 43 -6.42 8.58 -0.78
N GLU A 44 -5.34 9.25 -0.43
CA GLU A 44 -4.31 9.63 -1.39
C GLU A 44 -3.00 8.94 -1.02
N VAL A 45 -2.26 8.53 -2.03
CA VAL A 45 -0.95 7.89 -1.86
C VAL A 45 0.08 8.70 -2.62
N GLN A 46 1.15 9.08 -1.94
CA GLN A 46 2.25 9.80 -2.55
C GLN A 46 3.33 8.81 -2.95
N VAL A 47 3.65 8.79 -4.25
CA VAL A 47 4.72 7.97 -4.81
C VAL A 47 5.56 8.89 -5.67
N LYS A 48 6.87 8.91 -5.43
CA LYS A 48 7.80 9.77 -6.17
C LYS A 48 7.38 11.24 -6.13
N GLY A 49 6.89 11.68 -4.97
CA GLY A 49 6.49 13.06 -4.78
C GLY A 49 5.11 13.43 -5.33
N VAL A 50 4.39 12.49 -5.92
CA VAL A 50 3.09 12.77 -6.55
C VAL A 50 1.99 12.08 -5.76
N TRP A 51 0.98 12.86 -5.33
CA TRP A 51 -0.20 12.33 -4.67
C TRP A 51 -1.20 11.83 -5.70
N GLN A 52 -1.68 10.62 -5.50
CA GLN A 52 -2.65 9.98 -6.37
C GLN A 52 -3.85 9.55 -5.55
N ALA A 53 -5.05 9.85 -6.06
CA ALA A 53 -6.28 9.42 -5.40
C ALA A 53 -6.51 7.93 -5.62
N VAL A 54 -6.93 7.24 -4.57
CA VAL A 54 -7.27 5.82 -4.62
C VAL A 54 -8.69 5.69 -4.09
N THR A 55 -9.56 5.10 -4.91
CA THR A 55 -10.98 4.94 -4.59
C THR A 55 -11.39 3.50 -4.79
N THR A 56 -12.62 3.16 -4.41
CA THR A 56 -13.12 1.79 -4.58
C THR A 56 -13.16 1.35 -6.04
N SER A 57 -13.29 2.29 -6.97
CA SER A 57 -13.28 1.98 -8.40
C SER A 57 -11.93 2.20 -9.07
N LYS A 58 -10.96 2.71 -8.32
CA LYS A 58 -9.64 3.04 -8.87
C LYS A 58 -8.55 2.59 -7.91
N PRO A 59 -8.20 1.30 -7.93
CA PRO A 59 -7.09 0.78 -7.13
C PRO A 59 -5.75 1.31 -7.64
N LEU A 60 -4.73 1.21 -6.81
CA LEU A 60 -3.40 1.68 -7.17
C LEU A 60 -2.39 0.57 -6.94
N ARG A 61 -1.53 0.36 -7.94
CA ARG A 61 -0.33 -0.46 -7.79
C ARG A 61 0.89 0.43 -7.98
N PHE A 62 1.87 0.30 -7.12
CA PHE A 62 3.11 1.07 -7.25
C PHE A 62 4.31 0.27 -6.77
N VAL A 63 5.49 0.66 -7.26
CA VAL A 63 6.75 0.11 -6.81
C VAL A 63 7.12 0.82 -5.51
N ALA A 64 7.29 0.06 -4.45
CA ALA A 64 7.41 0.57 -3.08
C ALA A 64 8.86 0.62 -2.58
N ASP A 65 9.82 0.68 -3.48
CA ASP A 65 11.24 0.74 -3.15
C ASP A 65 11.75 2.17 -2.88
N GLN A 66 10.82 3.11 -2.76
CA GLN A 66 11.10 4.50 -2.40
C GLN A 66 10.17 4.91 -1.27
N ILE A 67 10.51 6.00 -0.60
CA ILE A 67 9.66 6.57 0.43
C ILE A 67 8.30 6.90 -0.19
N HIS A 68 7.25 6.51 0.51
CA HIS A 68 5.88 6.75 0.06
C HIS A 68 5.01 7.07 1.27
N SER A 69 3.86 7.68 1.03
CA SER A 69 2.98 8.16 2.10
C SER A 69 1.53 7.92 1.75
N TYR A 70 0.71 7.76 2.78
CA TYR A 70 -0.73 7.59 2.67
C TYR A 70 -1.40 8.66 3.50
N ARG A 71 -2.43 9.30 2.98
CA ARG A 71 -3.18 10.28 3.77
C ARG A 71 -4.67 10.19 3.49
N ASN A 72 -5.45 10.50 4.53
CA ASN A 72 -6.89 10.60 4.44
C ASN A 72 -7.27 12.06 4.70
N THR A 73 -7.61 12.77 3.63
CA THR A 73 -7.98 14.18 3.74
C THR A 73 -9.48 14.37 3.95
N SER A 74 -10.25 13.28 4.03
CA SER A 74 -11.68 13.35 4.26
C SER A 74 -12.00 13.47 5.75
N ASN A 75 -13.27 13.59 6.08
CA ASN A 75 -13.74 13.66 7.46
C ASN A 75 -14.25 12.31 7.99
N GLN A 76 -13.98 11.23 7.28
CA GLN A 76 -14.36 9.88 7.68
C GLN A 76 -13.19 8.94 7.55
N ALA A 77 -13.19 7.90 8.38
CA ALA A 77 -12.16 6.85 8.28
C ALA A 77 -12.26 6.12 6.95
N ALA A 78 -11.13 5.70 6.44
CA ALA A 78 -11.05 4.90 5.21
C ALA A 78 -10.48 3.53 5.55
N LYS A 79 -10.98 2.51 4.85
CA LYS A 79 -10.50 1.14 4.99
C LYS A 79 -10.01 0.60 3.67
N PHE A 80 -8.89 -0.11 3.71
CA PHE A 80 -8.35 -0.68 2.49
C PHE A 80 -7.48 -1.89 2.79
N TYR A 81 -7.33 -2.73 1.78
CA TYR A 81 -6.31 -3.76 1.78
C TYR A 81 -5.03 -3.20 1.20
N ASN A 82 -3.93 -3.47 1.87
CA ASN A 82 -2.59 -3.20 1.36
C ASN A 82 -1.94 -4.56 1.13
N ILE A 83 -1.68 -4.89 -0.12
CA ILE A 83 -1.05 -6.15 -0.49
C ILE A 83 0.37 -5.85 -0.91
N VAL A 84 1.31 -6.39 -0.15
CA VAL A 84 2.73 -6.16 -0.38
C VAL A 84 3.32 -7.41 -1.01
N HIS A 85 3.89 -7.25 -2.19
CA HIS A 85 4.51 -8.34 -2.95
C HIS A 85 6.02 -8.20 -2.86
N TYR A 86 6.66 -9.23 -2.39
CA TYR A 86 8.11 -9.26 -2.25
C TYR A 86 8.72 -10.02 -3.42
N PRO A 87 9.86 -9.55 -3.97
CA PRO A 87 10.51 -10.28 -5.04
C PRO A 87 10.98 -11.64 -4.53
N GLN A 88 10.86 -12.65 -5.37
CA GLN A 88 11.29 -13.99 -5.04
C GLN A 88 12.80 -14.12 -5.20
N SER A 89 13.42 -14.87 -4.30
CA SER A 89 14.82 -15.17 -4.39
C SER A 89 15.06 -16.14 -5.54
N ARG A 90 16.16 -15.96 -6.27
CA ARG A 90 16.55 -16.84 -7.37
C ARG A 90 17.95 -17.38 -7.16
N GLU A 91 18.33 -17.49 -5.93
CA GLU A 91 19.68 -17.90 -5.54
C GLU A 91 20.03 -19.33 -5.92
N ASP A 92 19.03 -20.11 -6.21
CA ASP A 92 19.20 -21.52 -6.61
C ASP A 92 19.61 -21.70 -8.06
N GLU A 93 19.68 -20.64 -8.77
CA GLU A 93 19.97 -20.66 -10.20
C GLU A 93 21.43 -20.62 -10.53
#